data_93eeb53b74a0372ad3a91e56c9511251
#
_entry.id   93eeb53b74a0372ad3a91e56c9511251
#
_cell.length_a   1.000
_cell.length_b   1.000
_cell.length_c   1.000
_cell.angle_alpha   90.00
_cell.angle_beta   90.00
_cell.angle_gamma   90.00
#
_symmetry.space_group_name_H-M   'P 1'
#
loop_
_entity.id
_entity.type
_entity.pdbx_description
1 polymer ?
#
loop_
_entity_poly.entity_id
_entity_poly.type
_entity_poly.pdbx_seq_one_letter_code
_entity_poly.pdbx_strand_id
1 'polypeptide(L)'
;ASHPRMAAACGRRIVDMVWEDLTPEKILGKVNFLNAINAAMAMGCSTNAIIHLIAMSRRAGKDCMVSLDDFDLASRKVPVIANIRPSGDQYLMEDFYYAGGMPALLKQMKGHLNPNAMTVTGKTIGENIKDAQVHNEDVIRPLANAIYQEGALAVLKGNIAPGGAVIKPSACAEKFLKHTGPALVFDSYPDMKKAVEDEHLDVTEDHILVLRNAGPKGGPGMPEWGMLPIPVKLVKQGVRDMLRISDARMSGTSYGACILHVSPESYIGGPLALVNTGDLITVDVPNRTIQLEISDEELDQRKAKWVAPAAKYERGYGWMFSRHILQAEDGCDFDFLETNFGKPVPEPDIF
;
A
#
# COMPACT_ATOMS: atom_id res chain seq x y z
N ALA A 1 4.32 7.26 -29.08
CA ALA A 1 3.74 6.44 -30.17
C ALA A 1 3.32 5.03 -29.73
N SER A 2 3.99 4.40 -28.75
CA SER A 2 3.64 3.04 -28.25
C SER A 2 2.36 3.05 -27.39
N HIS A 3 2.16 4.04 -26.54
CA HIS A 3 1.01 4.13 -25.65
C HIS A 3 -0.34 4.19 -26.37
N PRO A 4 -0.57 5.06 -27.40
CA PRO A 4 -1.81 5.02 -28.18
C PRO A 4 -2.02 3.70 -28.91
N ARG A 5 -0.96 3.04 -29.40
CA ARG A 5 -1.08 1.71 -30.01
C ARG A 5 -1.51 0.64 -29.02
N MET A 6 -0.98 0.68 -27.78
CA MET A 6 -1.39 -0.21 -26.71
C MET A 6 -2.86 0.02 -26.36
N ALA A 7 -3.30 1.27 -26.19
CA ALA A 7 -4.70 1.60 -25.92
C ALA A 7 -5.64 1.06 -27.00
N ALA A 8 -5.29 1.23 -28.29
CA ALA A 8 -6.06 0.68 -29.39
C ALA A 8 -6.07 -0.87 -29.39
N ALA A 9 -4.97 -1.51 -29.01
CA ALA A 9 -4.91 -2.97 -28.86
C ALA A 9 -5.82 -3.46 -27.73
N CYS A 10 -5.83 -2.77 -26.57
CA CYS A 10 -6.74 -3.08 -25.47
C CYS A 10 -8.21 -2.94 -25.90
N GLY A 11 -8.55 -1.88 -26.65
CA GLY A 11 -9.91 -1.69 -27.19
C GLY A 11 -10.36 -2.81 -28.12
N ARG A 12 -9.49 -3.30 -28.98
CA ARG A 12 -9.79 -4.48 -29.81
C ARG A 12 -9.93 -5.73 -28.96
N ARG A 13 -9.01 -5.95 -28.02
CA ARG A 13 -9.01 -7.14 -27.18
C ARG A 13 -10.28 -7.28 -26.35
N ILE A 14 -10.82 -6.19 -25.80
CA ILE A 14 -12.06 -6.28 -24.99
C ILE A 14 -13.25 -6.72 -25.85
N VAL A 15 -13.32 -6.32 -27.12
CA VAL A 15 -14.36 -6.79 -28.06
C VAL A 15 -14.20 -8.29 -28.32
N ASP A 16 -12.97 -8.76 -28.55
CA ASP A 16 -12.71 -10.19 -28.77
C ASP A 16 -13.12 -11.01 -27.53
N MET A 17 -12.84 -10.50 -26.30
CA MET A 17 -13.21 -11.16 -25.04
C MET A 17 -14.73 -11.35 -24.91
N VAL A 18 -15.54 -10.42 -25.42
CA VAL A 18 -16.99 -10.58 -25.43
C VAL A 18 -17.41 -11.78 -26.29
N TRP A 19 -16.83 -11.92 -27.47
CA TRP A 19 -17.11 -13.06 -28.37
C TRP A 19 -16.57 -14.39 -27.85
N GLU A 20 -15.49 -14.36 -27.07
CA GLU A 20 -14.91 -15.53 -26.43
C GLU A 20 -15.64 -15.90 -25.13
N ASP A 21 -16.61 -15.10 -24.69
CA ASP A 21 -17.23 -15.20 -23.36
C ASP A 21 -16.18 -15.22 -22.23
N LEU A 22 -15.08 -14.46 -22.40
CA LEU A 22 -14.02 -14.34 -21.41
C LEU A 22 -14.37 -13.23 -20.40
N THR A 23 -15.14 -13.61 -19.40
CA THR A 23 -15.67 -12.70 -18.37
C THR A 23 -14.65 -12.44 -17.25
N PRO A 24 -14.81 -11.34 -16.46
CA PRO A 24 -13.99 -11.09 -15.28
C PRO A 24 -13.95 -12.28 -14.30
N GLU A 25 -15.03 -13.00 -14.10
CA GLU A 25 -15.09 -14.18 -13.22
C GLU A 25 -14.09 -15.28 -13.62
N LYS A 26 -13.79 -15.43 -14.91
CA LYS A 26 -12.84 -16.41 -15.42
C LYS A 26 -11.38 -16.03 -15.19
N ILE A 27 -11.11 -14.72 -14.94
CA ILE A 27 -9.75 -14.17 -14.82
C ILE A 27 -9.46 -13.50 -13.48
N LEU A 28 -10.46 -13.23 -12.63
CA LEU A 28 -10.27 -12.59 -11.33
C LEU A 28 -10.43 -13.58 -10.16
N GLY A 29 -9.87 -14.77 -10.28
CA GLY A 29 -9.83 -15.75 -9.20
C GLY A 29 -8.76 -15.43 -8.16
N LYS A 30 -8.84 -16.02 -6.95
CA LYS A 30 -7.86 -15.86 -5.86
C LYS A 30 -6.43 -16.10 -6.33
N VAL A 31 -6.22 -17.10 -7.19
CA VAL A 31 -4.91 -17.43 -7.77
C VAL A 31 -4.30 -16.25 -8.53
N ASN A 32 -5.12 -15.50 -9.26
CA ASN A 32 -4.69 -14.34 -10.02
C ASN A 32 -4.31 -13.18 -9.09
N PHE A 33 -5.07 -12.97 -8.01
CA PHE A 33 -4.72 -11.98 -6.99
C PHE A 33 -3.42 -12.33 -6.27
N LEU A 34 -3.20 -13.60 -5.93
CA LEU A 34 -1.94 -14.04 -5.32
C LEU A 34 -0.74 -13.87 -6.29
N ASN A 35 -0.92 -14.16 -7.58
CA ASN A 35 0.10 -13.86 -8.60
C ASN A 35 0.38 -12.35 -8.70
N ALA A 36 -0.65 -11.51 -8.64
CA ALA A 36 -0.50 -10.06 -8.65
C ALA A 36 0.25 -9.56 -7.41
N ILE A 37 -0.06 -10.10 -6.21
CA ILE A 37 0.65 -9.79 -4.96
C ILE A 37 2.13 -10.18 -5.09
N ASN A 38 2.42 -11.39 -5.55
CA ASN A 38 3.81 -11.84 -5.72
C ASN A 38 4.57 -10.97 -6.73
N ALA A 39 3.95 -10.61 -7.87
CA ALA A 39 4.54 -9.71 -8.84
C ALA A 39 4.78 -8.30 -8.25
N ALA A 40 3.85 -7.80 -7.44
CA ALA A 40 3.98 -6.54 -6.72
C ALA A 40 5.17 -6.55 -5.77
N MET A 41 5.38 -7.65 -5.02
CA MET A 41 6.54 -7.81 -4.14
C MET A 41 7.86 -7.80 -4.93
N ALA A 42 7.94 -8.56 -6.01
CA ALA A 42 9.16 -8.65 -6.82
C ALA A 42 9.52 -7.36 -7.55
N MET A 43 8.51 -6.57 -7.92
CA MET A 43 8.69 -5.33 -8.67
C MET A 43 9.06 -4.13 -7.80
N GLY A 44 8.78 -4.15 -6.49
CA GLY A 44 8.93 -2.95 -5.67
C GLY A 44 7.76 -1.98 -5.83
N CYS A 45 6.52 -2.49 -5.83
CA CYS A 45 5.32 -1.72 -6.14
C CYS A 45 5.01 -0.59 -5.14
N SER A 46 4.01 0.22 -5.49
CA SER A 46 3.40 1.20 -4.59
C SER A 46 2.63 0.51 -3.45
N THR A 47 2.66 1.11 -2.25
CA THR A 47 1.79 0.71 -1.14
C THR A 47 0.29 0.78 -1.50
N ASN A 48 -0.08 1.65 -2.45
CA ASN A 48 -1.45 1.76 -2.96
C ASN A 48 -1.97 0.46 -3.57
N ALA A 49 -1.11 -0.41 -4.09
CA ALA A 49 -1.51 -1.70 -4.64
C ALA A 49 -2.23 -2.58 -3.61
N ILE A 50 -1.88 -2.47 -2.32
CA ILE A 50 -2.49 -3.25 -1.25
C ILE A 50 -4.00 -2.97 -1.18
N ILE A 51 -4.38 -1.72 -0.95
CA ILE A 51 -5.81 -1.35 -0.82
C ILE A 51 -6.59 -1.65 -2.10
N HIS A 52 -6.00 -1.42 -3.27
CA HIS A 52 -6.70 -1.68 -4.53
C HIS A 52 -6.88 -3.19 -4.79
N LEU A 53 -5.88 -4.03 -4.53
CA LEU A 53 -6.01 -5.48 -4.72
C LEU A 53 -6.99 -6.08 -3.71
N ILE A 54 -7.00 -5.62 -2.46
CA ILE A 54 -7.98 -6.04 -1.45
C ILE A 54 -9.39 -5.66 -1.93
N ALA A 55 -9.65 -4.40 -2.31
CA ALA A 55 -10.95 -3.95 -2.80
C ALA A 55 -11.41 -4.75 -4.03
N MET A 56 -10.54 -4.91 -5.02
CA MET A 56 -10.86 -5.68 -6.23
C MET A 56 -11.18 -7.14 -5.92
N SER A 57 -10.43 -7.77 -5.02
CA SER A 57 -10.66 -9.17 -4.64
C SER A 57 -12.00 -9.36 -3.91
N ARG A 58 -12.38 -8.41 -3.04
CA ARG A 58 -13.69 -8.41 -2.37
C ARG A 58 -14.83 -8.31 -3.38
N ARG A 59 -14.70 -7.44 -4.37
CA ARG A 59 -15.69 -7.31 -5.45
C ARG A 59 -15.72 -8.51 -6.40
N ALA A 60 -14.60 -9.21 -6.58
CA ALA A 60 -14.52 -10.39 -7.44
C ALA A 60 -15.19 -11.63 -6.83
N GLY A 61 -15.40 -11.66 -5.52
CA GLY A 61 -16.10 -12.73 -4.88
C GLY A 61 -15.49 -13.19 -3.56
N LYS A 62 -16.32 -13.74 -2.66
CA LYS A 62 -15.88 -14.21 -1.34
C LYS A 62 -14.71 -15.19 -1.43
N ASP A 63 -14.72 -16.07 -2.43
CA ASP A 63 -13.65 -17.05 -2.66
C ASP A 63 -12.39 -16.44 -3.29
N CYS A 64 -12.46 -15.19 -3.74
CA CYS A 64 -11.36 -14.45 -4.34
C CYS A 64 -10.61 -13.55 -3.35
N MET A 65 -11.20 -13.30 -2.17
CA MET A 65 -10.70 -12.33 -1.20
C MET A 65 -9.26 -12.63 -0.77
N VAL A 66 -8.46 -11.56 -0.79
CA VAL A 66 -7.12 -11.51 -0.19
C VAL A 66 -7.10 -10.48 0.95
N SER A 67 -6.17 -10.64 1.86
CA SER A 67 -6.02 -9.83 3.07
C SER A 67 -4.58 -9.37 3.26
N LEU A 68 -4.31 -8.52 4.24
CA LEU A 68 -2.95 -8.12 4.61
C LEU A 68 -2.05 -9.32 4.95
N ASP A 69 -2.62 -10.41 5.46
CA ASP A 69 -1.84 -11.63 5.77
C ASP A 69 -1.30 -12.31 4.49
N ASP A 70 -2.06 -12.27 3.38
CA ASP A 70 -1.58 -12.76 2.08
C ASP A 70 -0.39 -11.91 1.58
N PHE A 71 -0.42 -10.59 1.81
CA PHE A 71 0.69 -9.69 1.48
C PHE A 71 1.92 -9.95 2.36
N ASP A 72 1.75 -10.14 3.68
CA ASP A 72 2.87 -10.45 4.58
C ASP A 72 3.51 -11.80 4.23
N LEU A 73 2.68 -12.80 3.93
CA LEU A 73 3.17 -14.11 3.50
C LEU A 73 3.98 -14.04 2.20
N ALA A 74 3.51 -13.28 1.22
CA ALA A 74 4.21 -13.04 -0.03
C ALA A 74 5.52 -12.27 0.20
N SER A 75 5.47 -11.24 1.04
CA SER A 75 6.63 -10.42 1.42
C SER A 75 7.79 -11.26 1.97
N ARG A 76 7.51 -12.25 2.79
CA ARG A 76 8.53 -13.14 3.38
C ARG A 76 9.16 -14.13 2.39
N LYS A 77 8.60 -14.29 1.19
CA LYS A 77 8.98 -15.33 0.23
C LYS A 77 9.48 -14.83 -1.10
N VAL A 78 9.02 -13.65 -1.52
CA VAL A 78 9.27 -13.14 -2.87
C VAL A 78 10.22 -11.95 -2.79
N PRO A 79 11.49 -12.09 -3.22
CA PRO A 79 12.46 -11.01 -3.15
C PRO A 79 12.20 -9.91 -4.18
N VAL A 80 12.69 -8.70 -3.92
CA VAL A 80 12.67 -7.59 -4.89
C VAL A 80 13.77 -7.82 -5.93
N ILE A 81 13.39 -7.96 -7.19
CA ILE A 81 14.31 -8.19 -8.30
C ILE A 81 14.31 -7.08 -9.36
N ALA A 82 13.33 -6.16 -9.35
CA ALA A 82 13.35 -5.01 -10.24
C ALA A 82 14.15 -3.85 -9.62
N ASN A 83 15.32 -3.53 -10.20
CA ASN A 83 16.21 -2.48 -9.74
C ASN A 83 15.75 -1.10 -10.26
N ILE A 84 14.56 -0.70 -9.87
CA ILE A 84 13.94 0.58 -10.22
C ILE A 84 13.63 1.40 -9.00
N ARG A 85 13.74 2.72 -9.12
CA ARG A 85 13.40 3.63 -8.02
C ARG A 85 11.93 3.49 -7.58
N PRO A 86 11.63 3.58 -6.28
CA PRO A 86 12.53 3.88 -5.15
C PRO A 86 13.14 2.65 -4.45
N SER A 87 12.84 1.42 -4.86
CA SER A 87 13.44 0.20 -4.27
C SER A 87 14.89 0.00 -4.72
N GLY A 88 15.20 0.31 -5.98
CA GLY A 88 16.55 0.48 -6.49
C GLY A 88 16.95 1.96 -6.48
N ASP A 89 18.19 2.24 -6.83
CA ASP A 89 18.79 3.57 -6.76
C ASP A 89 19.12 4.18 -8.14
N GLN A 90 19.18 3.37 -9.18
CA GLN A 90 19.74 3.77 -10.46
C GLN A 90 18.70 3.92 -11.58
N TYR A 91 17.83 2.92 -11.78
CA TYR A 91 16.99 2.81 -12.96
C TYR A 91 15.57 3.35 -12.75
N LEU A 92 14.88 3.66 -13.85
CA LEU A 92 13.52 4.15 -13.91
C LEU A 92 12.58 3.13 -14.56
N MET A 93 11.28 3.42 -14.59
CA MET A 93 10.27 2.56 -15.21
C MET A 93 10.50 2.37 -16.72
N GLU A 94 11.09 3.35 -17.41
CA GLU A 94 11.46 3.24 -18.82
C GLU A 94 12.55 2.20 -19.06
N ASP A 95 13.56 2.17 -18.17
CA ASP A 95 14.62 1.15 -18.21
C ASP A 95 14.04 -0.24 -17.98
N PHE A 96 13.07 -0.37 -17.06
CA PHE A 96 12.35 -1.61 -16.82
C PHE A 96 11.60 -2.09 -18.07
N TYR A 97 10.95 -1.18 -18.80
CA TYR A 97 10.28 -1.51 -20.05
C TYR A 97 11.26 -2.06 -21.09
N TYR A 98 12.42 -1.39 -21.28
CA TYR A 98 13.43 -1.84 -22.24
C TYR A 98 14.18 -3.10 -21.78
N ALA A 99 14.26 -3.35 -20.48
CA ALA A 99 14.84 -4.60 -19.96
C ALA A 99 13.96 -5.84 -20.18
N GLY A 100 12.76 -5.69 -20.74
CA GLY A 100 11.80 -6.76 -21.01
C GLY A 100 10.46 -6.62 -20.27
N GLY A 101 10.35 -5.65 -19.36
CA GLY A 101 9.13 -5.27 -18.68
C GLY A 101 8.49 -6.39 -17.85
N MET A 102 7.19 -6.29 -17.65
CA MET A 102 6.43 -7.24 -16.83
C MET A 102 6.56 -8.70 -17.32
N PRO A 103 6.52 -9.02 -18.62
CA PRO A 103 6.71 -10.41 -19.06
C PRO A 103 8.06 -11.00 -18.63
N ALA A 104 9.12 -10.23 -18.70
CA ALA A 104 10.47 -10.66 -18.28
C ALA A 104 10.55 -10.84 -16.75
N LEU A 105 9.98 -9.93 -15.98
CA LEU A 105 9.88 -10.05 -14.52
C LEU A 105 9.15 -11.33 -14.11
N LEU A 106 7.96 -11.56 -14.67
CA LEU A 106 7.14 -12.74 -14.38
C LEU A 106 7.87 -14.04 -14.79
N LYS A 107 8.59 -14.02 -15.90
CA LYS A 107 9.44 -15.15 -16.32
C LYS A 107 10.52 -15.45 -15.30
N GLN A 108 11.21 -14.41 -14.82
CA GLN A 108 12.29 -14.51 -13.85
C GLN A 108 11.82 -15.08 -12.52
N MET A 109 10.62 -14.68 -12.08
CA MET A 109 10.02 -15.13 -10.83
C MET A 109 9.01 -16.28 -10.99
N LYS A 110 9.03 -17.04 -12.07
CA LYS A 110 8.04 -18.08 -12.39
C LYS A 110 7.80 -19.11 -11.28
N GLY A 111 8.81 -19.39 -10.46
CA GLY A 111 8.71 -20.31 -9.32
C GLY A 111 7.80 -19.79 -8.18
N HIS A 112 7.48 -18.48 -8.18
CA HIS A 112 6.58 -17.84 -7.23
C HIS A 112 5.19 -17.58 -7.83
N LEU A 113 4.88 -18.09 -9.02
CA LEU A 113 3.61 -17.90 -9.70
C LEU A 113 2.89 -19.21 -9.91
N ASN A 114 1.56 -19.15 -9.96
CA ASN A 114 0.78 -20.22 -10.57
C ASN A 114 0.69 -19.97 -12.09
N PRO A 115 1.38 -20.75 -12.91
CA PRO A 115 1.47 -20.51 -14.35
C PRO A 115 0.15 -20.79 -15.08
N ASN A 116 -0.78 -21.52 -14.45
CA ASN A 116 -2.05 -21.92 -15.07
C ASN A 116 -3.15 -20.85 -14.91
N ALA A 117 -2.86 -19.73 -14.22
CA ALA A 117 -3.82 -18.65 -14.04
C ALA A 117 -4.16 -18.03 -15.40
N MET A 118 -5.45 -17.98 -15.71
CA MET A 118 -5.99 -17.40 -16.96
C MET A 118 -5.80 -15.88 -16.97
N THR A 119 -5.58 -15.31 -18.13
CA THR A 119 -5.39 -13.87 -18.31
C THR A 119 -6.33 -13.28 -19.36
N VAL A 120 -6.36 -11.95 -19.45
CA VAL A 120 -7.12 -11.20 -20.47
C VAL A 120 -6.76 -11.54 -21.93
N THR A 121 -5.62 -12.18 -22.15
CA THR A 121 -5.22 -12.62 -23.50
C THR A 121 -5.93 -13.90 -23.97
N GLY A 122 -6.71 -14.54 -23.10
CA GLY A 122 -7.29 -15.87 -23.36
C GLY A 122 -6.27 -17.01 -23.21
N LYS A 123 -5.07 -16.69 -22.71
CA LYS A 123 -4.00 -17.64 -22.42
C LYS A 123 -3.62 -17.57 -20.95
N THR A 124 -2.96 -18.61 -20.46
CA THR A 124 -2.41 -18.63 -19.11
C THR A 124 -1.21 -17.69 -18.96
N ILE A 125 -0.86 -17.34 -17.73
CA ILE A 125 0.37 -16.59 -17.44
C ILE A 125 1.59 -17.33 -18.00
N GLY A 126 1.66 -18.65 -17.78
CA GLY A 126 2.76 -19.49 -18.27
C GLY A 126 2.96 -19.43 -19.79
N GLU A 127 1.85 -19.46 -20.55
CA GLU A 127 1.90 -19.30 -22.01
C GLU A 127 2.35 -17.90 -22.42
N ASN A 128 1.86 -16.85 -21.74
CA ASN A 128 2.20 -15.46 -22.08
C ASN A 128 3.67 -15.14 -21.85
N ILE A 129 4.30 -15.74 -20.84
CA ILE A 129 5.71 -15.46 -20.49
C ILE A 129 6.70 -16.46 -21.11
N LYS A 130 6.22 -17.43 -21.89
CA LYS A 130 7.02 -18.53 -22.43
C LYS A 130 8.29 -18.04 -23.12
N ASP A 131 8.14 -17.05 -24.00
CA ASP A 131 9.21 -16.53 -24.85
C ASP A 131 9.77 -15.19 -24.34
N ALA A 132 9.35 -14.73 -23.16
CA ALA A 132 9.85 -13.52 -22.56
C ALA A 132 11.36 -13.61 -22.25
N GLN A 133 12.09 -12.52 -22.43
CA GLN A 133 13.54 -12.45 -22.19
C GLN A 133 13.87 -11.24 -21.32
N VAL A 134 14.87 -11.39 -20.46
CA VAL A 134 15.50 -10.27 -19.77
C VAL A 134 16.61 -9.74 -20.67
N HIS A 135 16.51 -8.48 -21.08
CA HIS A 135 17.48 -7.82 -21.94
C HIS A 135 18.55 -7.06 -21.15
N ASN A 136 18.30 -6.80 -19.86
CA ASN A 136 19.24 -6.16 -18.95
C ASN A 136 19.07 -6.74 -17.54
N GLU A 137 20.03 -7.56 -17.11
CA GLU A 137 20.02 -8.21 -15.78
C GLU A 137 20.37 -7.26 -14.63
N ASP A 138 20.89 -6.07 -14.90
CA ASP A 138 21.06 -5.05 -13.85
C ASP A 138 19.71 -4.41 -13.47
N VAL A 139 18.76 -4.37 -14.39
CA VAL A 139 17.42 -3.80 -14.19
C VAL A 139 16.44 -4.85 -13.68
N ILE A 140 16.39 -6.04 -14.31
CA ILE A 140 15.58 -7.18 -13.85
C ILE A 140 16.53 -8.30 -13.43
N ARG A 141 16.81 -8.35 -12.14
CA ARG A 141 17.85 -9.23 -11.60
C ARG A 141 17.40 -10.69 -11.48
N PRO A 142 18.33 -11.64 -11.58
CA PRO A 142 18.06 -13.01 -11.16
C PRO A 142 17.65 -13.07 -9.67
N LEU A 143 16.78 -14.03 -9.30
CA LEU A 143 16.37 -14.25 -7.90
C LEU A 143 17.56 -14.40 -6.94
N ALA A 144 18.64 -15.05 -7.39
CA ALA A 144 19.85 -15.24 -6.60
C ALA A 144 20.62 -13.93 -6.33
N ASN A 145 20.36 -12.86 -7.11
CA ASN A 145 21.00 -11.55 -6.97
C ASN A 145 19.96 -10.45 -6.77
N ALA A 146 18.95 -10.72 -5.92
CA ALA A 146 17.89 -9.77 -5.61
C ALA A 146 18.44 -8.51 -4.94
N ILE A 147 17.74 -7.38 -5.13
CA ILE A 147 18.06 -6.09 -4.50
C ILE A 147 17.77 -6.15 -2.99
N TYR A 148 16.65 -6.80 -2.66
CA TYR A 148 16.19 -6.98 -1.29
C TYR A 148 15.67 -8.41 -1.16
N GLN A 149 16.09 -9.12 -0.12
CA GLN A 149 15.85 -10.57 -0.01
C GLN A 149 14.41 -10.93 0.39
N GLU A 150 13.66 -9.97 0.92
CA GLU A 150 12.22 -10.08 1.14
C GLU A 150 11.46 -9.25 0.09
N GLY A 151 10.12 -9.24 0.17
CA GLY A 151 9.28 -8.45 -0.70
C GLY A 151 9.36 -6.95 -0.44
N ALA A 152 8.90 -6.19 -1.42
CA ALA A 152 8.96 -4.72 -1.37
C ALA A 152 8.19 -4.10 -0.22
N LEU A 153 7.12 -4.74 0.24
CA LEU A 153 6.21 -4.24 1.27
C LEU A 153 6.21 -5.19 2.47
N ALA A 154 6.05 -4.65 3.66
CA ALA A 154 5.89 -5.42 4.89
C ALA A 154 4.65 -4.94 5.65
N VAL A 155 3.92 -5.86 6.27
CA VAL A 155 2.77 -5.56 7.12
C VAL A 155 3.22 -5.57 8.58
N LEU A 156 2.93 -4.49 9.30
CA LEU A 156 3.23 -4.35 10.73
C LEU A 156 1.93 -4.45 11.52
N LYS A 157 1.95 -5.13 12.66
CA LYS A 157 0.82 -5.22 13.60
C LYS A 157 1.31 -4.90 15.02
N GLY A 158 0.42 -4.37 15.84
CA GLY A 158 0.70 -4.06 17.23
C GLY A 158 -0.40 -3.20 17.85
N ASN A 159 -0.17 -2.72 19.07
CA ASN A 159 -1.18 -1.97 19.82
C ASN A 159 -1.55 -0.63 19.13
N ILE A 160 -0.67 -0.08 18.30
CA ILE A 160 -0.92 1.15 17.53
C ILE A 160 -1.66 0.87 16.21
N ALA A 161 -1.55 -0.34 15.68
CA ALA A 161 -2.10 -0.76 14.39
C ALA A 161 -2.66 -2.20 14.46
N PRO A 162 -3.71 -2.45 15.24
CA PRO A 162 -4.27 -3.80 15.38
C PRO A 162 -4.86 -4.35 14.07
N GLY A 163 -5.41 -3.50 13.21
CA GLY A 163 -5.85 -3.86 11.85
C GLY A 163 -4.71 -4.00 10.85
N GLY A 164 -3.53 -3.48 11.20
CA GLY A 164 -2.32 -3.49 10.40
C GLY A 164 -1.89 -2.11 9.93
N ALA A 165 -0.63 -2.04 9.53
CA ALA A 165 -0.01 -0.91 8.84
C ALA A 165 0.99 -1.46 7.81
N VAL A 166 1.43 -0.64 6.86
CA VAL A 166 2.33 -1.08 5.81
C VAL A 166 3.55 -0.18 5.71
N ILE A 167 4.70 -0.77 5.46
CA ILE A 167 5.95 -0.08 5.18
C ILE A 167 6.57 -0.65 3.91
N LYS A 168 7.44 0.13 3.25
CA LYS A 168 8.25 -0.30 2.10
C LYS A 168 9.71 -0.44 2.51
N PRO A 169 10.14 -1.59 3.08
CA PRO A 169 11.50 -1.77 3.59
C PRO A 169 12.58 -1.57 2.52
N SER A 170 12.28 -1.97 1.27
CA SER A 170 13.21 -1.83 0.15
C SER A 170 13.52 -0.36 -0.24
N ALA A 171 12.79 0.61 0.30
CA ALA A 171 13.00 2.04 0.06
C ALA A 171 13.34 2.82 1.35
N CYS A 172 13.57 2.12 2.45
CA CYS A 172 13.82 2.64 3.78
C CYS A 172 15.31 2.56 4.13
N ALA A 173 15.84 3.54 4.86
CA ALA A 173 17.17 3.42 5.42
C ALA A 173 17.21 2.31 6.48
N GLU A 174 18.24 1.44 6.43
CA GLU A 174 18.36 0.23 7.23
C GLU A 174 18.20 0.49 8.74
N LYS A 175 18.74 1.60 9.25
CA LYS A 175 18.66 1.99 10.67
C LYS A 175 17.22 2.16 11.19
N PHE A 176 16.26 2.39 10.31
CA PHE A 176 14.84 2.55 10.66
C PHE A 176 14.01 1.27 10.52
N LEU A 177 14.61 0.18 10.06
CA LEU A 177 13.93 -1.13 10.07
C LEU A 177 13.76 -1.66 11.50
N LYS A 178 14.59 -1.20 12.44
CA LYS A 178 14.43 -1.43 13.86
C LYS A 178 14.78 -0.14 14.61
N HIS A 179 13.75 0.52 15.15
CA HIS A 179 13.91 1.83 15.73
C HIS A 179 12.93 2.06 16.89
N THR A 180 13.40 2.74 17.93
CA THR A 180 12.57 3.28 19.02
C THR A 180 12.84 4.76 19.13
N GLY A 181 11.80 5.59 19.09
CA GLY A 181 11.95 7.04 19.18
C GLY A 181 10.71 7.74 19.72
N PRO A 182 10.86 9.00 20.17
CA PRO A 182 9.75 9.79 20.66
C PRO A 182 8.86 10.27 19.48
N ALA A 183 7.55 10.20 19.66
CA ALA A 183 6.57 10.67 18.71
C ALA A 183 6.53 12.21 18.68
N LEU A 184 6.41 12.80 17.48
CA LEU A 184 6.01 14.17 17.25
C LEU A 184 4.71 14.18 16.45
N VAL A 185 3.60 14.50 17.13
CA VAL A 185 2.24 14.26 16.64
C VAL A 185 1.62 15.51 16.03
N PHE A 186 0.98 15.33 14.88
CA PHE A 186 0.23 16.35 14.17
C PHE A 186 -1.18 15.86 13.86
N ASP A 187 -2.18 16.71 14.15
CA ASP A 187 -3.60 16.42 13.91
C ASP A 187 -4.07 16.78 12.51
N SER A 188 -3.29 17.57 11.77
CA SER A 188 -3.61 17.94 10.41
C SER A 188 -2.35 18.12 9.55
N TYR A 189 -2.50 17.89 8.24
CA TYR A 189 -1.41 18.12 7.28
C TYR A 189 -0.95 19.59 7.21
N PRO A 190 -1.84 20.61 7.23
CA PRO A 190 -1.40 22.01 7.26
C PRO A 190 -0.55 22.36 8.48
N ASP A 191 -0.94 21.90 9.68
CA ASP A 191 -0.17 22.15 10.90
C ASP A 191 1.19 21.47 10.87
N MET A 192 1.23 20.22 10.41
CA MET A 192 2.47 19.49 10.21
C MET A 192 3.40 20.23 9.23
N LYS A 193 2.85 20.64 8.06
CA LYS A 193 3.64 21.35 7.04
C LYS A 193 4.26 22.63 7.60
N LYS A 194 3.47 23.43 8.32
CA LYS A 194 3.95 24.65 8.98
C LYS A 194 5.04 24.36 10.00
N ALA A 195 4.87 23.31 10.81
CA ALA A 195 5.84 22.96 11.86
C ALA A 195 7.18 22.48 11.26
N VAL A 196 7.15 21.60 10.24
CA VAL A 196 8.40 21.08 9.64
C VAL A 196 9.19 22.14 8.85
N GLU A 197 8.56 23.25 8.47
CA GLU A 197 9.22 24.41 7.85
C GLU A 197 9.89 25.33 8.89
N ASP A 198 9.57 25.19 10.19
CA ASP A 198 10.17 25.98 11.25
C ASP A 198 11.57 25.45 11.62
N GLU A 199 12.59 26.26 11.45
CA GLU A 199 13.98 25.92 11.79
C GLU A 199 14.23 25.78 13.30
N HIS A 200 13.32 26.29 14.15
CA HIS A 200 13.38 26.18 15.60
C HIS A 200 12.60 25.00 16.16
N LEU A 201 11.98 24.18 15.29
CA LEU A 201 11.26 22.99 15.72
C LEU A 201 12.18 22.11 16.59
N ASP A 202 11.71 21.76 17.78
CA ASP A 202 12.44 20.84 18.65
C ASP A 202 12.28 19.39 18.16
N VAL A 203 13.18 18.99 17.29
CA VAL A 203 13.18 17.69 16.62
C VAL A 203 14.60 17.21 16.34
N THR A 204 14.83 15.91 16.47
CA THR A 204 16.04 15.18 16.06
C THR A 204 15.69 14.12 15.03
N GLU A 205 16.67 13.50 14.38
CA GLU A 205 16.45 12.41 13.44
C GLU A 205 15.85 11.14 14.07
N ASP A 206 15.95 11.00 15.40
CA ASP A 206 15.39 9.88 16.15
C ASP A 206 13.90 10.01 16.43
N HIS A 207 13.34 11.22 16.28
CA HIS A 207 11.90 11.42 16.41
C HIS A 207 11.13 10.68 15.33
N ILE A 208 9.91 10.28 15.67
CA ILE A 208 8.94 9.66 14.78
C ILE A 208 7.83 10.68 14.50
N LEU A 209 7.73 11.14 13.25
CA LEU A 209 6.65 12.05 12.87
C LEU A 209 5.35 11.24 12.75
N VAL A 210 4.29 11.71 13.42
CA VAL A 210 2.98 11.07 13.39
C VAL A 210 1.94 12.04 12.84
N LEU A 211 1.32 11.71 11.70
CA LEU A 211 0.21 12.46 11.13
C LEU A 211 -1.09 11.68 11.32
N ARG A 212 -2.07 12.28 11.98
CA ARG A 212 -3.41 11.72 12.24
C ARG A 212 -4.47 12.32 11.32
N ASN A 213 -5.66 11.71 11.32
CA ASN A 213 -6.86 12.18 10.62
C ASN A 213 -6.71 12.33 9.10
N ALA A 214 -5.87 11.49 8.51
CA ALA A 214 -5.57 11.49 7.08
C ALA A 214 -5.93 10.14 6.40
N GLY A 215 -6.60 9.25 7.14
CA GLY A 215 -7.12 7.98 6.66
C GLY A 215 -8.42 8.11 5.84
N PRO A 216 -9.09 6.99 5.53
CA PRO A 216 -10.24 6.97 4.62
C PRO A 216 -11.37 7.94 4.99
N LYS A 217 -11.71 8.05 6.27
CA LYS A 217 -12.77 8.95 6.78
C LYS A 217 -12.21 10.31 7.20
N GLY A 218 -11.05 10.32 7.83
CA GLY A 218 -10.41 11.54 8.30
C GLY A 218 -9.91 12.43 7.18
N GLY A 219 -9.39 11.83 6.10
CA GLY A 219 -9.02 12.48 4.85
C GLY A 219 -9.82 11.87 3.68
N PRO A 220 -11.08 12.30 3.43
CA PRO A 220 -11.90 11.71 2.38
C PRO A 220 -11.19 11.64 1.03
N GLY A 221 -11.18 10.44 0.42
CA GLY A 221 -10.34 10.14 -0.73
C GLY A 221 -8.94 9.67 -0.36
N MET A 222 -8.59 9.61 0.94
CA MET A 222 -7.31 9.15 1.47
C MET A 222 -6.13 9.78 0.73
N PRO A 223 -5.89 11.10 0.90
CA PRO A 223 -4.85 11.82 0.17
C PRO A 223 -3.45 11.27 0.47
N GLU A 224 -2.53 11.43 -0.47
CA GLU A 224 -1.15 10.91 -0.39
C GLU A 224 -0.26 11.79 0.53
N TRP A 225 -0.73 12.08 1.73
CA TRP A 225 -0.02 12.89 2.74
C TRP A 225 0.98 12.09 3.59
N GLY A 226 1.01 10.77 3.45
CA GLY A 226 1.86 9.90 4.26
C GLY A 226 3.36 10.04 4.00
N MET A 227 3.76 10.67 2.89
CA MET A 227 5.14 11.13 2.69
C MET A 227 5.34 12.47 3.40
N LEU A 228 5.34 12.46 4.74
CA LEU A 228 5.60 13.65 5.53
C LEU A 228 7.00 14.20 5.19
N PRO A 229 7.15 15.53 4.93
CA PRO A 229 8.46 16.12 4.70
C PRO A 229 9.36 15.98 5.93
N ILE A 230 10.64 15.77 5.68
CA ILE A 230 11.66 15.85 6.74
C ILE A 230 11.78 17.32 7.16
N PRO A 231 11.81 17.63 8.49
CA PRO A 231 11.98 18.99 8.97
C PRO A 231 13.17 19.71 8.32
N VAL A 232 12.96 20.95 7.89
CA VAL A 232 13.97 21.77 7.16
C VAL A 232 15.28 21.84 7.94
N LYS A 233 15.22 22.00 9.28
CA LYS A 233 16.36 21.95 10.17
C LYS A 233 17.21 20.70 9.95
N LEU A 234 16.60 19.52 9.90
CA LEU A 234 17.28 18.24 9.74
C LEU A 234 17.82 18.04 8.32
N VAL A 235 17.07 18.50 7.31
CA VAL A 235 17.54 18.49 5.90
C VAL A 235 18.83 19.31 5.75
N LYS A 236 18.92 20.48 6.40
CA LYS A 236 20.12 21.31 6.43
C LYS A 236 21.32 20.64 7.13
N GLN A 237 21.04 19.76 8.08
CA GLN A 237 22.05 18.94 8.77
C GLN A 237 22.47 17.67 7.99
N GLY A 238 21.87 17.45 6.80
CA GLY A 238 22.19 16.30 5.94
C GLY A 238 21.33 15.06 6.17
N VAL A 239 20.32 15.12 7.05
CA VAL A 239 19.37 14.01 7.25
C VAL A 239 18.58 13.80 5.95
N ARG A 240 18.50 12.54 5.50
CA ARG A 240 17.82 12.15 4.24
C ARG A 240 16.64 11.21 4.47
N ASP A 241 16.51 10.63 5.66
CA ASP A 241 15.39 9.77 6.03
C ASP A 241 15.13 9.90 7.53
N MET A 242 13.87 9.66 7.92
CA MET A 242 13.44 9.54 9.31
C MET A 242 12.13 8.76 9.35
N LEU A 243 11.79 8.18 10.51
CA LEU A 243 10.57 7.39 10.64
C LEU A 243 9.32 8.28 10.67
N ARG A 244 8.31 7.90 9.90
CA ARG A 244 7.04 8.62 9.74
C ARG A 244 5.90 7.62 9.81
N ILE A 245 4.84 7.95 10.53
CA ILE A 245 3.67 7.08 10.72
C ILE A 245 2.40 7.87 10.38
N SER A 246 1.49 7.29 9.62
CA SER A 246 0.20 7.88 9.32
C SER A 246 -0.84 6.84 8.93
N ASP A 247 -2.11 7.18 9.11
CA ASP A 247 -3.25 6.49 8.51
C ASP A 247 -3.51 6.90 7.04
N ALA A 248 -2.72 7.83 6.50
CA ALA A 248 -2.70 8.23 5.10
C ALA A 248 -2.02 7.18 4.20
N ARG A 249 -2.02 7.45 2.90
CA ARG A 249 -1.20 6.77 1.89
C ARG A 249 -0.13 7.71 1.31
N MET A 250 0.77 7.16 0.49
CA MET A 250 1.76 7.95 -0.25
C MET A 250 1.86 7.52 -1.71
N SER A 251 2.43 8.37 -2.55
CA SER A 251 2.74 8.05 -3.94
C SER A 251 3.72 6.88 -4.05
N GLY A 252 3.58 6.06 -5.10
CA GLY A 252 4.48 4.94 -5.38
C GLY A 252 5.92 5.36 -5.67
N THR A 253 6.16 6.63 -6.02
CA THR A 253 7.49 7.22 -6.24
C THR A 253 8.12 7.78 -4.98
N SER A 254 7.39 7.84 -3.86
CA SER A 254 7.91 8.28 -2.56
C SER A 254 8.88 7.25 -1.98
N TYR A 255 9.80 7.72 -1.15
CA TYR A 255 10.84 6.90 -0.51
C TYR A 255 10.94 7.18 0.99
N GLY A 256 11.70 6.34 1.68
CA GLY A 256 12.05 6.47 3.07
C GLY A 256 11.15 5.67 4.01
N ALA A 257 11.47 5.78 5.30
CA ALA A 257 10.83 5.06 6.39
C ALA A 257 9.43 5.60 6.70
N CYS A 258 8.45 5.26 5.85
CA CYS A 258 7.05 5.65 6.00
C CYS A 258 6.19 4.44 6.33
N ILE A 259 5.55 4.45 7.49
CA ILE A 259 4.53 3.48 7.90
C ILE A 259 3.17 4.11 7.62
N LEU A 260 2.36 3.45 6.81
CA LEU A 260 1.16 3.98 6.18
C LEU A 260 -0.03 3.07 6.44
N HIS A 261 -1.23 3.56 6.07
CA HIS A 261 -2.47 2.77 6.16
C HIS A 261 -2.71 2.23 7.56
N VAL A 262 -2.25 2.96 8.60
CA VAL A 262 -2.47 2.53 9.99
C VAL A 262 -3.95 2.33 10.23
N SER A 263 -4.32 1.14 10.65
CA SER A 263 -5.71 0.75 10.78
C SER A 263 -6.00 0.07 12.12
N PRO A 264 -7.17 0.36 12.72
CA PRO A 264 -8.17 1.38 12.33
C PRO A 264 -7.61 2.81 12.33
N GLU A 265 -8.10 3.66 11.40
CA GLU A 265 -7.64 5.05 11.32
C GLU A 265 -7.94 5.86 12.59
N SER A 266 -7.15 6.90 12.84
CA SER A 266 -7.28 7.75 14.03
C SER A 266 -8.61 8.51 14.10
N TYR A 267 -9.17 8.93 12.97
CA TYR A 267 -10.42 9.71 12.91
C TYR A 267 -11.63 8.99 13.52
N ILE A 268 -11.62 7.67 13.54
CA ILE A 268 -12.69 6.84 14.16
C ILE A 268 -12.30 6.31 15.53
N GLY A 269 -11.22 6.81 16.13
CA GLY A 269 -10.72 6.37 17.44
C GLY A 269 -9.82 5.14 17.40
N GLY A 270 -9.20 4.85 16.26
CA GLY A 270 -8.13 3.89 16.18
C GLY A 270 -6.95 4.30 17.09
N PRO A 271 -6.10 3.35 17.54
CA PRO A 271 -5.08 3.62 18.55
C PRO A 271 -4.09 4.73 18.19
N LEU A 272 -3.86 4.99 16.90
CA LEU A 272 -3.05 6.12 16.45
C LEU A 272 -3.58 7.47 16.99
N ALA A 273 -4.90 7.60 17.24
CA ALA A 273 -5.51 8.77 17.86
C ALA A 273 -5.05 9.02 19.29
N LEU A 274 -4.53 7.99 19.96
CA LEU A 274 -4.19 8.00 21.39
C LEU A 274 -2.70 8.30 21.63
N VAL A 275 -1.90 8.41 20.58
CA VAL A 275 -0.47 8.76 20.67
C VAL A 275 -0.33 10.23 21.03
N ASN A 276 0.50 10.54 22.01
CA ASN A 276 0.86 11.91 22.39
C ASN A 276 2.29 12.24 21.96
N THR A 277 2.56 13.51 21.71
CA THR A 277 3.94 13.97 21.51
C THR A 277 4.79 13.62 22.73
N GLY A 278 5.96 13.01 22.50
CA GLY A 278 6.87 12.50 23.52
C GLY A 278 6.69 11.03 23.87
N ASP A 279 5.58 10.38 23.49
CA ASP A 279 5.42 8.94 23.66
C ASP A 279 6.49 8.17 22.87
N LEU A 280 7.02 7.10 23.43
CA LEU A 280 7.94 6.24 22.71
C LEU A 280 7.17 5.26 21.82
N ILE A 281 7.61 5.14 20.56
CA ILE A 281 7.12 4.14 19.64
C ILE A 281 8.28 3.25 19.21
N THR A 282 8.07 1.93 19.27
CA THR A 282 9.02 0.92 18.77
C THR A 282 8.51 0.31 17.49
N VAL A 283 9.37 0.30 16.47
CA VAL A 283 9.15 -0.37 15.18
C VAL A 283 10.20 -1.46 15.02
N ASP A 284 9.77 -2.67 14.71
CA ASP A 284 10.63 -3.81 14.36
C ASP A 284 10.09 -4.47 13.10
N VAL A 285 10.59 -4.03 11.94
CA VAL A 285 10.13 -4.51 10.64
C VAL A 285 10.45 -5.99 10.42
N PRO A 286 11.64 -6.52 10.77
CA PRO A 286 11.91 -7.95 10.74
C PRO A 286 10.89 -8.80 11.49
N ASN A 287 10.47 -8.35 12.68
CA ASN A 287 9.48 -9.04 13.50
C ASN A 287 8.03 -8.63 13.17
N ARG A 288 7.83 -7.72 12.20
CA ARG A 288 6.51 -7.23 11.77
C ARG A 288 5.70 -6.59 12.90
N THR A 289 6.37 -5.86 13.81
CA THR A 289 5.71 -5.22 14.95
C THR A 289 5.84 -3.70 14.94
N ILE A 290 4.81 -3.05 15.50
CA ILE A 290 4.77 -1.63 15.80
C ILE A 290 4.04 -1.42 17.12
N GLN A 291 4.74 -0.81 18.11
CA GLN A 291 4.23 -0.70 19.47
C GLN A 291 4.35 0.73 20.00
N LEU A 292 3.30 1.19 20.64
CA LEU A 292 3.31 2.33 21.52
C LEU A 292 3.72 1.84 22.91
N GLU A 293 4.80 2.38 23.45
CA GLU A 293 5.42 1.93 24.70
C GLU A 293 4.73 2.55 25.93
N ILE A 294 3.45 2.21 26.10
CA ILE A 294 2.65 2.54 27.28
C ILE A 294 1.93 1.28 27.77
N SER A 295 1.44 1.29 29.01
CA SER A 295 0.68 0.16 29.54
C SER A 295 -0.72 0.07 28.91
N ASP A 296 -1.32 -1.11 28.97
CA ASP A 296 -2.70 -1.32 28.50
C ASP A 296 -3.68 -0.46 29.29
N GLU A 297 -3.44 -0.26 30.61
CA GLU A 297 -4.26 0.60 31.45
C GLU A 297 -4.20 2.08 31.02
N GLU A 298 -3.03 2.57 30.65
CA GLU A 298 -2.85 3.93 30.12
C GLU A 298 -3.57 4.07 28.78
N LEU A 299 -3.44 3.07 27.90
CA LEU A 299 -4.10 3.05 26.60
C LEU A 299 -5.63 3.09 26.75
N ASP A 300 -6.18 2.30 27.69
CA ASP A 300 -7.61 2.29 27.99
C ASP A 300 -8.09 3.61 28.59
N GLN A 301 -7.30 4.23 29.47
CA GLN A 301 -7.61 5.56 30.01
C GLN A 301 -7.65 6.64 28.94
N ARG A 302 -6.69 6.62 28.00
CA ARG A 302 -6.66 7.55 26.86
C ARG A 302 -7.86 7.32 25.95
N LYS A 303 -8.19 6.06 25.67
CA LYS A 303 -9.37 5.69 24.85
C LYS A 303 -10.68 6.17 25.49
N ALA A 304 -10.81 6.03 26.81
CA ALA A 304 -11.99 6.51 27.53
C ALA A 304 -12.17 8.05 27.49
N LYS A 305 -11.07 8.80 27.30
CA LYS A 305 -11.08 10.27 27.19
C LYS A 305 -11.16 10.75 25.73
N TRP A 306 -10.98 9.87 24.74
CA TRP A 306 -11.01 10.25 23.35
C TRP A 306 -12.40 10.75 22.92
N VAL A 307 -12.41 11.84 22.18
CA VAL A 307 -13.63 12.44 21.64
C VAL A 307 -13.54 12.43 20.12
N ALA A 308 -14.58 11.92 19.46
CA ALA A 308 -14.64 11.90 18.01
C ALA A 308 -14.58 13.32 17.44
N PRO A 309 -13.74 13.55 16.42
CA PRO A 309 -13.73 14.82 15.69
C PRO A 309 -15.10 15.14 15.09
N ALA A 310 -15.42 16.43 14.96
CA ALA A 310 -16.65 16.84 14.30
C ALA A 310 -16.70 16.36 12.85
N ALA A 311 -17.89 16.00 12.38
CA ALA A 311 -18.08 15.57 11.00
C ALA A 311 -17.69 16.69 10.04
N LYS A 312 -16.83 16.39 9.06
CA LYS A 312 -16.36 17.37 8.05
C LYS A 312 -17.46 17.75 7.06
N TYR A 313 -18.44 16.89 6.84
CA TYR A 313 -19.51 17.05 5.87
C TYR A 313 -20.86 16.69 6.51
N GLU A 314 -21.81 17.59 6.41
CA GLU A 314 -23.17 17.39 6.95
C GLU A 314 -24.13 16.83 5.91
N ARG A 315 -23.80 16.93 4.61
CA ARG A 315 -24.65 16.51 3.48
C ARG A 315 -23.85 16.27 2.21
N GLY A 316 -24.52 15.70 1.21
CA GLY A 316 -24.01 15.50 -0.15
C GLY A 316 -23.02 14.35 -0.24
N TYR A 317 -22.23 14.32 -1.33
CA TYR A 317 -21.31 13.22 -1.63
C TYR A 317 -20.25 13.01 -0.53
N GLY A 318 -19.69 14.08 0.03
CA GLY A 318 -18.70 13.98 1.12
C GLY A 318 -19.27 13.31 2.37
N TRP A 319 -20.52 13.61 2.72
CA TRP A 319 -21.22 12.93 3.82
C TRP A 319 -21.42 11.45 3.53
N MET A 320 -21.94 11.13 2.33
CA MET A 320 -22.14 9.74 1.89
C MET A 320 -20.81 8.96 1.91
N PHE A 321 -19.75 9.54 1.33
CA PHE A 321 -18.42 8.94 1.31
C PHE A 321 -17.92 8.61 2.72
N SER A 322 -17.93 9.61 3.65
CA SER A 322 -17.44 9.43 5.02
C SER A 322 -18.22 8.41 5.83
N ARG A 323 -19.50 8.18 5.49
CA ARG A 323 -20.34 7.17 6.15
C ARG A 323 -20.04 5.76 5.70
N HIS A 324 -19.81 5.56 4.42
CA HIS A 324 -19.81 4.26 3.78
C HIS A 324 -18.42 3.73 3.43
N ILE A 325 -17.38 4.56 3.49
CA ILE A 325 -16.02 4.10 3.21
C ILE A 325 -15.50 3.15 4.28
N LEU A 326 -14.95 2.02 3.87
CA LEU A 326 -14.32 1.03 4.72
C LEU A 326 -12.88 1.44 5.07
N GLN A 327 -12.27 0.75 6.02
CA GLN A 327 -10.92 0.97 6.47
C GLN A 327 -9.87 0.46 5.48
N ALA A 328 -8.60 0.80 5.70
CA ALA A 328 -7.52 0.45 4.80
C ALA A 328 -7.30 -1.07 4.68
N GLU A 329 -7.44 -1.81 5.78
CA GLU A 329 -7.37 -3.28 5.78
C GLU A 329 -8.49 -3.95 4.98
N ASP A 330 -9.58 -3.22 4.74
CA ASP A 330 -10.72 -3.65 3.92
C ASP A 330 -10.68 -3.12 2.47
N GLY A 331 -9.62 -2.37 2.11
CA GLY A 331 -9.40 -1.87 0.76
C GLY A 331 -9.98 -0.49 0.47
N CYS A 332 -10.45 0.26 1.48
CA CYS A 332 -11.03 1.61 1.31
C CYS A 332 -12.14 1.64 0.24
N ASP A 333 -12.98 0.61 0.18
CA ASP A 333 -14.13 0.54 -0.71
C ASP A 333 -15.42 0.94 0.02
N PHE A 334 -16.54 1.09 -0.67
CA PHE A 334 -17.83 1.33 -0.03
C PHE A 334 -18.45 0.04 0.46
N ASP A 335 -19.02 0.06 1.68
CA ASP A 335 -19.69 -1.07 2.31
C ASP A 335 -20.90 -1.59 1.51
N PHE A 336 -21.62 -0.71 0.82
CA PHE A 336 -22.78 -1.07 -0.01
C PHE A 336 -22.41 -1.66 -1.38
N LEU A 337 -21.13 -1.73 -1.71
CA LEU A 337 -20.62 -2.40 -2.92
C LEU A 337 -20.12 -3.82 -2.63
N GLU A 338 -20.19 -4.26 -1.38
CA GLU A 338 -20.02 -5.68 -1.05
C GLU A 338 -21.16 -6.47 -1.69
N THR A 339 -20.82 -7.26 -2.70
CA THR A 339 -21.84 -8.06 -3.41
C THR A 339 -22.20 -9.30 -2.62
N ASN A 340 -23.49 -9.58 -2.48
CA ASN A 340 -23.99 -10.93 -2.23
C ASN A 340 -23.79 -11.73 -3.52
N PHE A 341 -22.59 -12.29 -3.69
CA PHE A 341 -22.15 -12.96 -4.92
C PHE A 341 -23.23 -13.87 -5.48
N GLY A 342 -23.57 -13.67 -6.76
CA GLY A 342 -24.51 -14.47 -7.52
C GLY A 342 -25.97 -14.02 -7.48
N LYS A 343 -26.31 -12.91 -6.84
CA LYS A 343 -27.65 -12.32 -7.01
C LYS A 343 -27.51 -11.08 -7.89
N PRO A 344 -28.04 -11.11 -9.13
CA PRO A 344 -28.12 -9.92 -9.94
C PRO A 344 -28.94 -8.85 -9.21
N VAL A 345 -28.48 -7.61 -9.25
CA VAL A 345 -29.34 -6.48 -8.83
C VAL A 345 -30.51 -6.45 -9.80
N PRO A 346 -31.77 -6.50 -9.29
CA PRO A 346 -32.92 -6.42 -10.18
C PRO A 346 -32.88 -5.07 -10.91
N GLU A 347 -32.89 -5.12 -12.22
CA GLU A 347 -33.06 -3.91 -13.00
C GLU A 347 -34.49 -3.39 -12.80
N PRO A 348 -34.67 -2.09 -12.54
CA PRO A 348 -36.02 -1.53 -12.49
C PRO A 348 -36.66 -1.63 -13.86
N ASP A 349 -37.93 -2.04 -13.90
CA ASP A 349 -38.76 -1.94 -15.12
C ASP A 349 -38.84 -0.47 -15.51
N ILE A 350 -38.18 -0.13 -16.60
CA ILE A 350 -38.14 1.25 -17.11
C ILE A 350 -39.21 1.48 -18.22
N PHE A 351 -40.02 0.47 -18.52
CA PHE A 351 -41.10 0.55 -19.53
C PHE A 351 -42.41 -0.05 -19.02
#